data_d3123362b0c6949710bbaf25af8be5c8
#
_entry.id   d3123362b0c6949710bbaf25af8be5c8
#
_cell.length_a   1.000
_cell.length_b   1.000
_cell.length_c   1.000
_cell.angle_alpha   90.00
_cell.angle_beta   90.00
_cell.angle_gamma   90.00
#
_symmetry.space_group_name_H-M   'P 1'
#
loop_
_entity.id
_entity.type
_entity.pdbx_description
1 polymer ?
#
loop_
_entity_poly.entity_id
_entity_poly.type
_entity_poly.pdbx_seq_one_letter_code
_entity_poly.pdbx_strand_id
1 'polypeptide(L)'
;MTNFLYLPEQLKQIFLSVNALLPEVLLSTSFLFMIMIDLILYHNQQNKGKMIKIITKSSQIIFFFCLLSVVVILNQIAQQFYISNDLFLFDRMLVLDLKAVVFKFLIVLSTILLLAHIYVTKKELVAEFYPILISMVIGLCLMTMSVNLLMIYLSIEIVSVSSYILTTIDKTRKSTESGLKYILFGASASAVMLYGMSLLYGMTGTLDITSPDFSRGISQIDSVASTVAIVLTISGFLFKISASPFHVWTPDVYESAPTPVVAFFSIAPKIAGFLVAIRFYAAVPNNLQTITAVLAMASITFGNFSALWQNNAKRLLAYSTIAHSGFMLIGLVTMSQLGLTSVVFYLIVTLFTNMAAFLLVDFAEPAFVGVFSNNLPKPYSSLLEKTPAKAESDSSLLEKTPTKEKITNTQFLIPNFSGLGRLNPFYGIMMLIVMISLAGIPPTAGFFAKLNIFSALWETYQNTNQPILLWLFIFGLLNTAISLFFYLKIPFYLFFKEPLENQSFELNSKQYFLAIILVLPILILFFKADWLMDLISYL
;
A
#
# COMPACT_ATOMS: atom_id res chain seq x y z
N MET A 1 -21.37 -39.96 22.85
CA MET A 1 -21.58 -39.15 24.05
C MET A 1 -20.29 -38.43 24.53
N THR A 2 -19.14 -38.69 23.95
CA THR A 2 -17.85 -38.07 24.35
C THR A 2 -17.65 -36.61 23.85
N ASN A 3 -18.42 -36.14 22.91
CA ASN A 3 -18.24 -34.78 22.34
C ASN A 3 -18.87 -33.64 23.17
N PHE A 4 -19.78 -33.91 24.10
CA PHE A 4 -20.43 -32.87 24.90
C PHE A 4 -19.60 -32.41 26.11
N LEU A 5 -18.66 -33.21 26.59
CA LEU A 5 -17.79 -32.85 27.74
C LEU A 5 -16.75 -31.78 27.39
N TYR A 6 -16.41 -31.58 26.12
CA TYR A 6 -15.44 -30.59 25.64
C TYR A 6 -16.08 -29.24 25.21
N LEU A 7 -17.42 -29.14 25.18
CA LEU A 7 -18.11 -27.93 24.75
C LEU A 7 -17.74 -26.67 25.56
N PRO A 8 -17.67 -26.71 26.91
CA PRO A 8 -17.29 -25.54 27.71
C PRO A 8 -15.85 -25.09 27.45
N GLU A 9 -14.91 -25.99 27.21
CA GLU A 9 -13.53 -25.67 26.90
C GLU A 9 -13.39 -25.06 25.49
N GLN A 10 -14.09 -25.62 24.51
CA GLN A 10 -14.15 -25.07 23.15
C GLN A 10 -14.75 -23.66 23.15
N LEU A 11 -15.85 -23.43 23.87
CA LEU A 11 -16.46 -22.12 24.02
C LEU A 11 -15.48 -21.13 24.68
N LYS A 12 -14.78 -21.55 25.73
CA LYS A 12 -13.77 -20.71 26.39
C LYS A 12 -12.63 -20.33 25.45
N GLN A 13 -12.15 -21.25 24.61
CA GLN A 13 -11.12 -20.97 23.60
C GLN A 13 -11.63 -20.00 22.53
N ILE A 14 -12.89 -20.16 22.08
CA ILE A 14 -13.49 -19.23 21.12
C ILE A 14 -13.60 -17.82 21.73
N PHE A 15 -14.05 -17.67 22.98
CA PHE A 15 -14.11 -16.38 23.65
C PHE A 15 -12.74 -15.72 23.82
N LEU A 16 -11.71 -16.49 24.14
CA LEU A 16 -10.33 -16.01 24.20
C LEU A 16 -9.86 -15.52 22.82
N SER A 17 -10.17 -16.27 21.76
CA SER A 17 -9.83 -15.90 20.38
C SER A 17 -10.54 -14.61 19.95
N VAL A 18 -11.81 -14.43 20.31
CA VAL A 18 -12.57 -13.21 20.00
C VAL A 18 -11.99 -12.00 20.75
N ASN A 19 -11.58 -12.15 22.01
CA ASN A 19 -10.94 -11.08 22.76
C ASN A 19 -9.59 -10.65 22.15
N ALA A 20 -8.82 -11.60 21.61
CA ALA A 20 -7.59 -11.32 20.91
C ALA A 20 -7.81 -10.55 19.60
N LEU A 21 -9.00 -10.69 18.96
CA LEU A 21 -9.43 -9.98 17.75
C LEU A 21 -10.16 -8.66 18.05
N LEU A 22 -10.04 -8.09 19.23
CA LEU A 22 -10.78 -6.88 19.59
C LEU A 22 -10.60 -5.72 18.60
N PRO A 23 -9.41 -5.42 18.04
CA PRO A 23 -9.26 -4.40 16.99
C PRO A 23 -10.10 -4.69 15.75
N GLU A 24 -10.12 -5.94 15.27
CA GLU A 24 -10.90 -6.37 14.10
C GLU A 24 -12.40 -6.32 14.40
N VAL A 25 -12.81 -6.67 15.61
CA VAL A 25 -14.21 -6.57 16.06
C VAL A 25 -14.66 -5.10 16.06
N LEU A 26 -13.83 -4.17 16.56
CA LEU A 26 -14.12 -2.74 16.53
C LEU A 26 -14.25 -2.22 15.09
N LEU A 27 -13.37 -2.63 14.19
CA LEU A 27 -13.46 -2.27 12.78
C LEU A 27 -14.71 -2.87 12.12
N SER A 28 -15.05 -4.13 12.43
CA SER A 28 -16.26 -4.79 11.90
C SER A 28 -17.54 -4.14 12.40
N THR A 29 -17.60 -3.72 13.66
CA THR A 29 -18.73 -2.96 14.19
C THR A 29 -18.86 -1.59 13.51
N SER A 30 -17.73 -0.91 13.23
CA SER A 30 -17.76 0.33 12.47
C SER A 30 -18.27 0.12 11.03
N PHE A 31 -17.88 -0.96 10.37
CA PHE A 31 -18.36 -1.35 9.04
C PHE A 31 -19.89 -1.53 9.02
N LEU A 32 -20.43 -2.33 9.95
CA LEU A 32 -21.88 -2.56 10.05
C LEU A 32 -22.63 -1.24 10.36
N PHE A 33 -22.08 -0.44 11.26
CA PHE A 33 -22.67 0.84 11.64
C PHE A 33 -22.74 1.81 10.45
N MET A 34 -21.71 1.85 9.61
CA MET A 34 -21.68 2.66 8.40
C MET A 34 -22.73 2.22 7.38
N ILE A 35 -22.84 0.92 7.13
CA ILE A 35 -23.88 0.39 6.23
C ILE A 35 -25.29 0.75 6.74
N MET A 36 -25.53 0.62 8.04
CA MET A 36 -26.82 1.01 8.63
C MET A 36 -27.12 2.49 8.45
N ILE A 37 -26.13 3.35 8.67
CA ILE A 37 -26.28 4.78 8.43
C ILE A 37 -26.61 5.05 6.97
N ASP A 38 -25.88 4.47 6.04
CA ASP A 38 -26.11 4.68 4.61
C ASP A 38 -27.51 4.21 4.17
N LEU A 39 -27.99 3.07 4.67
CA LEU A 39 -29.35 2.57 4.39
C LEU A 39 -30.45 3.49 4.94
N ILE A 40 -30.32 3.96 6.18
CA ILE A 40 -31.29 4.86 6.81
C ILE A 40 -31.36 6.20 6.06
N LEU A 41 -30.22 6.67 5.55
CA LEU A 41 -30.10 7.98 4.92
C LEU A 41 -30.46 7.92 3.43
N TYR A 42 -30.24 6.79 2.76
CA TYR A 42 -30.73 6.55 1.40
C TYR A 42 -32.27 6.67 1.32
N HIS A 43 -32.97 6.23 2.35
CA HIS A 43 -34.42 6.36 2.43
C HIS A 43 -34.90 7.81 2.54
N ASN A 44 -34.02 8.74 2.95
CA ASN A 44 -34.33 10.17 3.19
C ASN A 44 -33.83 11.11 2.07
N GLN A 45 -33.71 10.66 0.83
CA GLN A 45 -33.00 11.28 -0.31
C GLN A 45 -33.47 12.66 -0.80
N GLN A 46 -34.41 13.34 -0.17
CA GLN A 46 -34.94 14.64 -0.67
C GLN A 46 -34.01 15.85 -0.45
N ASN A 47 -32.83 15.73 0.17
CA ASN A 47 -31.98 16.91 0.50
C ASN A 47 -30.49 16.68 0.23
N LYS A 48 -29.98 17.16 -0.94
CA LYS A 48 -28.53 17.14 -1.30
C LYS A 48 -27.61 17.75 -0.23
N GLY A 49 -28.04 18.79 0.51
CA GLY A 49 -27.27 19.41 1.57
C GLY A 49 -27.09 18.54 2.84
N LYS A 50 -27.98 17.57 3.08
CA LYS A 50 -27.83 16.58 4.15
C LYS A 50 -26.79 15.52 3.80
N MET A 51 -26.64 15.17 2.52
CA MET A 51 -25.71 14.14 2.04
C MET A 51 -24.24 14.52 2.33
N ILE A 52 -23.84 15.76 2.07
CA ILE A 52 -22.47 16.27 2.35
C ILE A 52 -22.16 16.23 3.85
N LYS A 53 -23.12 16.66 4.70
CA LYS A 53 -22.96 16.58 6.17
C LYS A 53 -22.82 15.14 6.69
N ILE A 54 -23.32 14.17 5.97
CA ILE A 54 -23.28 12.76 6.31
C ILE A 54 -21.92 12.19 5.98
N ILE A 55 -21.41 12.44 4.77
CA ILE A 55 -20.08 12.00 4.33
C ILE A 55 -19.00 12.49 5.30
N THR A 56 -19.09 13.74 5.76
CA THR A 56 -18.17 14.28 6.78
C THR A 56 -18.31 13.59 8.14
N LYS A 57 -19.53 13.22 8.56
CA LYS A 57 -19.76 12.44 9.78
C LYS A 57 -19.22 11.01 9.66
N SER A 58 -19.37 10.38 8.52
CA SER A 58 -18.86 9.03 8.26
C SER A 58 -17.35 8.96 8.41
N SER A 59 -16.61 9.92 7.85
CA SER A 59 -15.16 9.97 8.02
C SER A 59 -14.72 10.15 9.48
N GLN A 60 -15.47 10.97 10.26
CA GLN A 60 -15.19 11.18 11.68
C GLN A 60 -15.46 9.95 12.54
N ILE A 61 -16.51 9.19 12.22
CA ILE A 61 -16.85 7.94 12.91
C ILE A 61 -15.74 6.90 12.70
N ILE A 62 -15.30 6.71 11.45
CA ILE A 62 -14.22 5.78 11.15
C ILE A 62 -12.93 6.21 11.84
N PHE A 63 -12.60 7.48 11.79
CA PHE A 63 -11.42 8.02 12.46
C PHE A 63 -11.44 7.71 13.97
N PHE A 64 -12.59 7.85 14.62
CA PHE A 64 -12.77 7.49 16.02
C PHE A 64 -12.54 5.99 16.27
N PHE A 65 -13.13 5.10 15.46
CA PHE A 65 -12.94 3.66 15.60
C PHE A 65 -11.50 3.23 15.29
N CYS A 66 -10.84 3.86 14.33
CA CYS A 66 -9.41 3.64 14.08
C CYS A 66 -8.54 4.06 15.27
N LEU A 67 -8.83 5.21 15.90
CA LEU A 67 -8.11 5.63 17.12
C LEU A 67 -8.34 4.65 18.27
N LEU A 68 -9.57 4.19 18.46
CA LEU A 68 -9.87 3.20 19.49
C LEU A 68 -9.12 1.88 19.21
N SER A 69 -9.08 1.44 17.96
CA SER A 69 -8.31 0.25 17.55
C SER A 69 -6.81 0.42 17.83
N VAL A 70 -6.24 1.62 17.60
CA VAL A 70 -4.83 1.91 17.95
C VAL A 70 -4.58 1.73 19.44
N VAL A 71 -5.46 2.22 20.31
CA VAL A 71 -5.31 2.06 21.78
C VAL A 71 -5.27 0.58 22.15
N VAL A 72 -6.17 -0.23 21.57
CA VAL A 72 -6.20 -1.68 21.83
C VAL A 72 -4.93 -2.35 21.30
N ILE A 73 -4.48 -2.00 20.10
CA ILE A 73 -3.24 -2.55 19.51
C ILE A 73 -2.02 -2.19 20.36
N LEU A 74 -1.91 -0.95 20.85
CA LEU A 74 -0.82 -0.54 21.73
C LEU A 74 -0.82 -1.35 23.05
N ASN A 75 -2.01 -1.64 23.62
CA ASN A 75 -2.11 -2.52 24.77
C ASN A 75 -1.67 -3.96 24.41
N GLN A 76 -2.05 -4.48 23.25
CA GLN A 76 -1.59 -5.79 22.77
C GLN A 76 -0.06 -5.83 22.57
N ILE A 77 0.55 -4.76 22.01
CA ILE A 77 2.00 -4.65 21.90
C ILE A 77 2.64 -4.75 23.30
N ALA A 78 2.16 -3.97 24.26
CA ALA A 78 2.67 -4.02 25.63
C ALA A 78 2.54 -5.42 26.24
N GLN A 79 1.40 -6.09 26.06
CA GLN A 79 1.19 -7.46 26.56
C GLN A 79 2.17 -8.45 25.92
N GLN A 80 2.39 -8.38 24.60
CA GLN A 80 3.31 -9.27 23.90
C GLN A 80 4.78 -9.08 24.32
N PHE A 81 5.19 -7.85 24.65
CA PHE A 81 6.52 -7.59 25.22
C PHE A 81 6.73 -8.22 26.59
N TYR A 82 5.67 -8.29 27.42
CA TYR A 82 5.76 -8.88 28.77
C TYR A 82 5.61 -10.39 28.79
N ILE A 83 4.77 -10.97 27.92
CA ILE A 83 4.35 -12.39 28.01
C ILE A 83 5.09 -13.24 26.97
N SER A 84 5.59 -12.67 25.87
CA SER A 84 6.35 -13.30 24.76
C SER A 84 5.83 -14.67 24.28
N ASN A 85 4.53 -14.94 24.39
CA ASN A 85 3.91 -16.18 23.94
C ASN A 85 3.04 -15.95 22.71
N ASP A 86 3.31 -16.70 21.64
CA ASP A 86 2.45 -16.72 20.46
C ASP A 86 1.08 -17.31 20.82
N LEU A 87 0.03 -16.53 20.57
CA LEU A 87 -1.34 -16.96 20.81
C LEU A 87 -1.97 -17.46 19.49
N PHE A 88 -2.15 -18.76 19.39
CA PHE A 88 -2.88 -19.36 18.26
C PHE A 88 -4.38 -19.27 18.48
N LEU A 89 -5.10 -18.85 17.43
CA LEU A 89 -6.52 -18.56 17.44
C LEU A 89 -7.23 -19.46 16.41
N PHE A 90 -8.48 -19.84 16.73
CA PHE A 90 -9.35 -20.59 15.83
C PHE A 90 -8.66 -21.84 15.24
N ASP A 91 -8.23 -22.74 16.09
CA ASP A 91 -7.55 -23.97 15.70
C ASP A 91 -6.34 -23.74 14.76
N ARG A 92 -5.46 -22.81 15.16
CA ARG A 92 -4.24 -22.42 14.44
C ARG A 92 -4.47 -21.84 13.05
N MET A 93 -5.64 -21.26 12.79
CA MET A 93 -5.87 -20.50 11.55
C MET A 93 -5.15 -19.15 11.57
N LEU A 94 -5.08 -18.53 12.74
CA LEU A 94 -4.48 -17.23 12.97
C LEU A 94 -3.47 -17.30 14.12
N VAL A 95 -2.48 -16.42 14.10
CA VAL A 95 -1.52 -16.23 15.21
C VAL A 95 -1.47 -14.77 15.61
N LEU A 96 -1.57 -14.50 16.88
CA LEU A 96 -1.32 -13.18 17.46
C LEU A 96 0.06 -13.21 18.14
N ASP A 97 1.07 -12.76 17.40
CA ASP A 97 2.43 -12.57 17.84
C ASP A 97 2.82 -11.08 17.74
N LEU A 98 3.99 -10.72 18.23
CA LEU A 98 4.47 -9.34 18.20
C LEU A 98 4.52 -8.79 16.75
N LYS A 99 4.92 -9.61 15.77
CA LYS A 99 4.94 -9.24 14.34
C LYS A 99 3.56 -8.85 13.85
N ALA A 100 2.55 -9.69 14.09
CA ALA A 100 1.16 -9.40 13.69
C ALA A 100 0.68 -8.07 14.28
N VAL A 101 0.91 -7.84 15.58
CA VAL A 101 0.41 -6.64 16.27
C VAL A 101 1.10 -5.37 15.75
N VAL A 102 2.42 -5.39 15.54
CA VAL A 102 3.16 -4.25 14.98
C VAL A 102 2.71 -3.96 13.54
N PHE A 103 2.53 -4.98 12.71
CA PHE A 103 2.07 -4.79 11.33
C PHE A 103 0.63 -4.29 11.26
N LYS A 104 -0.27 -4.75 12.15
CA LYS A 104 -1.61 -4.16 12.33
C LYS A 104 -1.54 -2.67 12.69
N PHE A 105 -0.65 -2.30 13.61
CA PHE A 105 -0.44 -0.91 13.97
C PHE A 105 -0.09 -0.06 12.73
N LEU A 106 0.84 -0.51 11.89
CA LEU A 106 1.23 0.19 10.67
C LEU A 106 0.07 0.31 9.66
N ILE A 107 -0.78 -0.72 9.54
CA ILE A 107 -1.96 -0.71 8.67
C ILE A 107 -2.99 0.30 9.16
N VAL A 108 -3.33 0.28 10.45
CA VAL A 108 -4.29 1.23 11.04
C VAL A 108 -3.74 2.65 11.00
N LEU A 109 -2.44 2.84 11.25
CA LEU A 109 -1.77 4.14 11.09
C LEU A 109 -1.88 4.65 9.65
N SER A 110 -1.63 3.81 8.65
CA SER A 110 -1.78 4.19 7.23
C SER A 110 -3.22 4.57 6.89
N THR A 111 -4.21 3.92 7.52
CA THR A 111 -5.64 4.25 7.37
C THR A 111 -5.96 5.62 7.98
N ILE A 112 -5.43 5.93 9.15
CA ILE A 112 -5.58 7.24 9.80
C ILE A 112 -4.97 8.34 8.91
N LEU A 113 -3.78 8.11 8.36
CA LEU A 113 -3.13 9.05 7.45
C LEU A 113 -3.92 9.24 6.15
N LEU A 114 -4.53 8.18 5.61
CA LEU A 114 -5.45 8.27 4.48
C LEU A 114 -6.66 9.17 4.80
N LEU A 115 -7.31 8.95 5.95
CA LEU A 115 -8.45 9.75 6.37
C LEU A 115 -8.07 11.23 6.59
N ALA A 116 -6.89 11.47 7.16
CA ALA A 116 -6.34 12.82 7.29
C ALA A 116 -6.06 13.47 5.92
N HIS A 117 -5.53 12.69 4.96
CA HIS A 117 -5.31 13.14 3.57
C HIS A 117 -6.64 13.59 2.94
N ILE A 118 -7.69 12.77 2.99
CA ILE A 118 -9.02 13.08 2.45
C ILE A 118 -9.60 14.35 3.13
N TYR A 119 -9.47 14.45 4.47
CA TYR A 119 -9.97 15.60 5.22
C TYR A 119 -9.29 16.92 4.83
N VAL A 120 -7.97 16.88 4.63
CA VAL A 120 -7.15 18.07 4.32
C VAL A 120 -7.33 18.50 2.86
N THR A 121 -7.46 17.57 1.93
CA THR A 121 -7.70 17.85 0.50
C THR A 121 -9.17 18.16 0.19
N LYS A 122 -10.08 17.95 1.15
CA LYS A 122 -11.54 18.14 1.00
C LYS A 122 -12.11 17.39 -0.22
N LYS A 123 -11.55 16.21 -0.56
CA LYS A 123 -12.09 15.41 -1.65
C LYS A 123 -13.46 14.84 -1.27
N GLU A 124 -14.45 15.13 -2.11
CA GLU A 124 -15.78 14.55 -1.99
C GLU A 124 -15.77 13.14 -2.57
N LEU A 125 -15.79 12.14 -1.69
CA LEU A 125 -15.91 10.74 -2.05
C LEU A 125 -17.34 10.27 -1.82
N VAL A 126 -17.79 9.28 -2.57
CA VAL A 126 -19.12 8.68 -2.37
C VAL A 126 -19.21 7.98 -1.00
N ALA A 127 -20.42 7.86 -0.46
CA ALA A 127 -20.64 7.31 0.88
C ALA A 127 -20.14 5.87 0.99
N GLU A 128 -20.30 5.08 -0.06
CA GLU A 128 -19.90 3.67 -0.18
C GLU A 128 -18.38 3.46 -0.05
N PHE A 129 -17.59 4.52 -0.25
CA PHE A 129 -16.14 4.49 -0.11
C PHE A 129 -15.70 3.98 1.27
N TYR A 130 -16.33 4.49 2.32
CA TYR A 130 -15.90 4.25 3.70
C TYR A 130 -16.10 2.81 4.18
N PRO A 131 -17.27 2.18 3.97
CA PRO A 131 -17.45 0.75 4.29
C PRO A 131 -16.46 -0.14 3.53
N ILE A 132 -16.23 0.12 2.23
CA ILE A 132 -15.32 -0.68 1.42
C ILE A 132 -13.86 -0.52 1.91
N LEU A 133 -13.46 0.69 2.30
CA LEU A 133 -12.15 0.93 2.92
C LEU A 133 -11.98 0.12 4.21
N ILE A 134 -12.96 0.12 5.12
CA ILE A 134 -12.89 -0.64 6.37
C ILE A 134 -12.86 -2.15 6.10
N SER A 135 -13.64 -2.65 5.14
CA SER A 135 -13.54 -4.06 4.70
C SER A 135 -12.12 -4.42 4.27
N MET A 136 -11.46 -3.55 3.50
CA MET A 136 -10.07 -3.73 3.10
C MET A 136 -9.13 -3.77 4.31
N VAL A 137 -9.30 -2.85 5.27
CA VAL A 137 -8.46 -2.78 6.49
C VAL A 137 -8.63 -4.04 7.34
N ILE A 138 -9.85 -4.54 7.51
CA ILE A 138 -10.11 -5.82 8.20
C ILE A 138 -9.38 -6.97 7.50
N GLY A 139 -9.50 -7.07 6.18
CA GLY A 139 -8.78 -8.07 5.38
C GLY A 139 -7.26 -7.99 5.56
N LEU A 140 -6.69 -6.79 5.57
CA LEU A 140 -5.26 -6.56 5.81
C LEU A 140 -4.84 -6.98 7.24
N CYS A 141 -5.64 -6.67 8.27
CA CYS A 141 -5.37 -7.09 9.64
C CYS A 141 -5.43 -8.62 9.78
N LEU A 142 -6.44 -9.28 9.19
CA LEU A 142 -6.52 -10.74 9.15
C LEU A 142 -5.31 -11.35 8.42
N MET A 143 -4.89 -10.75 7.32
CA MET A 143 -3.74 -11.19 6.53
C MET A 143 -2.45 -11.19 7.39
N THR A 144 -2.24 -10.22 8.28
CA THR A 144 -1.05 -10.17 9.16
C THR A 144 -0.98 -11.32 10.16
N MET A 145 -2.13 -11.87 10.55
CA MET A 145 -2.22 -12.98 11.50
C MET A 145 -2.30 -14.35 10.84
N SER A 146 -2.56 -14.41 9.53
CA SER A 146 -2.84 -15.67 8.85
C SER A 146 -1.61 -16.58 8.79
N VAL A 147 -1.76 -17.81 9.32
CA VAL A 147 -0.76 -18.89 9.28
C VAL A 147 -1.32 -20.18 8.69
N ASN A 148 -2.53 -20.16 8.19
CA ASN A 148 -3.19 -21.25 7.49
C ASN A 148 -3.38 -20.85 6.02
N LEU A 149 -3.08 -21.74 5.07
CA LEU A 149 -3.16 -21.45 3.64
C LEU A 149 -4.54 -20.95 3.21
N LEU A 150 -5.62 -21.51 3.77
CA LEU A 150 -6.99 -21.07 3.47
C LEU A 150 -7.24 -19.66 3.99
N MET A 151 -6.80 -19.35 5.22
CA MET A 151 -6.95 -18.00 5.79
C MET A 151 -6.11 -16.96 5.06
N ILE A 152 -4.90 -17.33 4.61
CA ILE A 152 -4.07 -16.47 3.74
C ILE A 152 -4.84 -16.16 2.46
N TYR A 153 -5.41 -17.17 1.79
CA TYR A 153 -6.19 -16.98 0.57
C TYR A 153 -7.41 -16.08 0.82
N LEU A 154 -8.23 -16.38 1.82
CA LEU A 154 -9.45 -15.61 2.12
C LEU A 154 -9.15 -14.14 2.47
N SER A 155 -8.13 -13.89 3.28
CA SER A 155 -7.74 -12.52 3.64
C SER A 155 -7.22 -11.73 2.43
N ILE A 156 -6.46 -12.36 1.54
CA ILE A 156 -6.02 -11.76 0.27
C ILE A 156 -7.24 -11.44 -0.62
N GLU A 157 -8.25 -12.30 -0.71
CA GLU A 157 -9.44 -12.04 -1.52
C GLU A 157 -10.30 -10.89 -0.98
N ILE A 158 -10.48 -10.79 0.34
CA ILE A 158 -11.18 -9.65 0.96
C ILE A 158 -10.48 -8.33 0.58
N VAL A 159 -9.16 -8.29 0.68
CA VAL A 159 -8.36 -7.12 0.28
C VAL A 159 -8.46 -6.86 -1.22
N SER A 160 -8.48 -7.92 -2.05
CA SER A 160 -8.55 -7.82 -3.51
C SER A 160 -9.86 -7.20 -3.97
N VAL A 161 -10.99 -7.77 -3.57
CA VAL A 161 -12.33 -7.30 -3.96
C VAL A 161 -12.53 -5.85 -3.53
N SER A 162 -12.17 -5.52 -2.28
CA SER A 162 -12.26 -4.14 -1.77
C SER A 162 -11.40 -3.18 -2.59
N SER A 163 -10.17 -3.56 -2.94
CA SER A 163 -9.27 -2.71 -3.73
C SER A 163 -9.76 -2.51 -5.17
N TYR A 164 -10.38 -3.51 -5.80
CA TYR A 164 -10.96 -3.38 -7.14
C TYR A 164 -12.08 -2.34 -7.17
N ILE A 165 -12.97 -2.38 -6.17
CA ILE A 165 -14.08 -1.42 -6.05
C ILE A 165 -13.55 -0.02 -5.76
N LEU A 166 -12.58 0.13 -4.84
CA LEU A 166 -11.97 1.43 -4.53
C LEU A 166 -11.26 2.05 -5.74
N THR A 167 -10.71 1.25 -6.65
CA THR A 167 -10.10 1.73 -7.89
C THR A 167 -11.12 2.37 -8.83
N THR A 168 -12.34 1.83 -8.88
CA THR A 168 -13.41 2.28 -9.80
C THR A 168 -14.38 3.28 -9.18
N ILE A 169 -14.11 3.74 -7.96
CA ILE A 169 -15.05 4.54 -7.15
C ILE A 169 -15.50 5.83 -7.84
N ASP A 170 -14.63 6.47 -8.65
CA ASP A 170 -14.93 7.68 -9.40
C ASP A 170 -15.78 7.45 -10.65
N LYS A 171 -16.03 6.18 -11.04
CA LYS A 171 -16.86 5.77 -12.17
C LYS A 171 -16.49 6.47 -13.51
N THR A 172 -15.23 6.89 -13.68
CA THR A 172 -14.73 7.41 -14.94
C THR A 172 -14.37 6.26 -15.88
N ARG A 173 -14.40 6.50 -17.22
CA ARG A 173 -14.02 5.47 -18.20
C ARG A 173 -12.63 4.89 -17.89
N LYS A 174 -11.66 5.78 -17.57
CA LYS A 174 -10.28 5.38 -17.26
C LYS A 174 -10.20 4.54 -15.97
N SER A 175 -10.91 4.96 -14.90
CA SER A 175 -10.91 4.19 -13.64
C SER A 175 -11.62 2.84 -13.81
N THR A 176 -12.68 2.77 -14.60
CA THR A 176 -13.39 1.53 -14.90
C THR A 176 -12.52 0.57 -15.73
N GLU A 177 -11.80 1.08 -16.75
CA GLU A 177 -10.86 0.27 -17.55
C GLU A 177 -9.72 -0.27 -16.67
N SER A 178 -9.12 0.57 -15.83
CA SER A 178 -8.04 0.16 -14.92
C SER A 178 -8.53 -0.82 -13.87
N GLY A 179 -9.75 -0.64 -13.35
CA GLY A 179 -10.37 -1.57 -12.41
C GLY A 179 -10.65 -2.94 -13.06
N LEU A 180 -11.10 -2.95 -14.33
CA LEU A 180 -11.29 -4.21 -15.07
C LEU A 180 -9.96 -4.95 -15.28
N LYS A 181 -8.90 -4.24 -15.68
CA LYS A 181 -7.55 -4.82 -15.77
C LYS A 181 -7.10 -5.37 -14.41
N TYR A 182 -7.36 -4.63 -13.32
CA TYR A 182 -6.97 -5.05 -11.98
C TYR A 182 -7.68 -6.33 -11.55
N ILE A 183 -8.99 -6.46 -11.81
CA ILE A 183 -9.76 -7.68 -11.55
C ILE A 183 -9.23 -8.85 -12.37
N LEU A 184 -9.00 -8.68 -13.68
CA LEU A 184 -8.55 -9.76 -14.57
C LEU A 184 -7.17 -10.30 -14.15
N PHE A 185 -6.20 -9.42 -13.94
CA PHE A 185 -4.87 -9.82 -13.49
C PHE A 185 -4.89 -10.40 -12.06
N GLY A 186 -5.73 -9.83 -11.18
CA GLY A 186 -5.87 -10.30 -9.81
C GLY A 186 -6.51 -11.69 -9.74
N ALA A 187 -7.62 -11.91 -10.43
CA ALA A 187 -8.27 -13.22 -10.49
C ALA A 187 -7.35 -14.31 -11.07
N SER A 188 -6.55 -13.96 -12.10
CA SER A 188 -5.56 -14.88 -12.65
C SER A 188 -4.47 -15.22 -11.63
N ALA A 189 -3.93 -14.23 -10.91
CA ALA A 189 -2.91 -14.44 -9.88
C ALA A 189 -3.47 -15.27 -8.71
N SER A 190 -4.70 -15.00 -8.27
CA SER A 190 -5.39 -15.75 -7.22
C SER A 190 -5.65 -17.20 -7.61
N ALA A 191 -6.04 -17.46 -8.87
CA ALA A 191 -6.25 -18.81 -9.37
C ALA A 191 -4.94 -19.62 -9.39
N VAL A 192 -3.84 -19.01 -9.86
CA VAL A 192 -2.50 -19.63 -9.85
C VAL A 192 -2.04 -19.91 -8.41
N MET A 193 -2.23 -18.95 -7.49
CA MET A 193 -1.90 -19.11 -6.08
C MET A 193 -2.71 -20.25 -5.44
N LEU A 194 -4.02 -20.29 -5.65
CA LEU A 194 -4.88 -21.32 -5.09
C LEU A 194 -4.52 -22.72 -5.61
N TYR A 195 -4.15 -22.81 -6.88
CA TYR A 195 -3.65 -24.06 -7.46
C TYR A 195 -2.34 -24.51 -6.79
N GLY A 196 -1.40 -23.57 -6.58
CA GLY A 196 -0.17 -23.84 -5.83
C GLY A 196 -0.43 -24.31 -4.40
N MET A 197 -1.35 -23.62 -3.67
CA MET A 197 -1.76 -24.00 -2.31
C MET A 197 -2.41 -25.40 -2.28
N SER A 198 -3.21 -25.75 -3.29
CA SER A 198 -3.80 -27.08 -3.42
C SER A 198 -2.74 -28.17 -3.59
N LEU A 199 -1.70 -27.91 -4.39
CA LEU A 199 -0.57 -28.84 -4.53
C LEU A 199 0.20 -28.99 -3.22
N LEU A 200 0.46 -27.88 -2.50
CA LEU A 200 1.11 -27.94 -1.20
C LEU A 200 0.29 -28.74 -0.19
N TYR A 201 -1.02 -28.53 -0.15
CA TYR A 201 -1.91 -29.32 0.70
C TYR A 201 -1.87 -30.82 0.33
N GLY A 202 -1.89 -31.15 -0.97
CA GLY A 202 -1.75 -32.52 -1.44
C GLY A 202 -0.44 -33.19 -1.04
N MET A 203 0.65 -32.42 -0.93
CA MET A 203 1.96 -32.91 -0.52
C MET A 203 2.10 -33.06 1.00
N THR A 204 1.46 -32.17 1.77
CA THR A 204 1.69 -32.06 3.22
C THR A 204 0.58 -32.63 4.08
N GLY A 205 -0.64 -32.72 3.52
CA GLY A 205 -1.84 -33.10 4.26
C GLY A 205 -2.32 -32.08 5.29
N THR A 206 -1.66 -30.90 5.38
CA THR A 206 -2.01 -29.85 6.33
C THR A 206 -2.06 -28.47 5.68
N LEU A 207 -2.96 -27.60 6.18
CA LEU A 207 -3.07 -26.20 5.75
C LEU A 207 -2.26 -25.27 6.67
N ASP A 208 -1.85 -25.72 7.86
CA ASP A 208 -1.10 -24.95 8.85
C ASP A 208 0.38 -24.89 8.46
N ILE A 209 0.84 -23.71 7.99
CA ILE A 209 2.24 -23.50 7.61
C ILE A 209 3.21 -23.52 8.80
N THR A 210 2.71 -23.40 10.04
CA THR A 210 3.54 -23.47 11.24
C THR A 210 3.71 -24.90 11.75
N SER A 211 2.96 -25.85 11.20
CA SER A 211 3.07 -27.25 11.57
C SER A 211 4.39 -27.86 11.08
N PRO A 212 5.09 -28.65 11.91
CA PRO A 212 6.25 -29.44 11.46
C PRO A 212 5.93 -30.39 10.30
N ASP A 213 4.68 -30.85 10.21
CA ASP A 213 4.24 -31.76 9.14
C ASP A 213 4.19 -31.05 7.78
N PHE A 214 3.96 -29.73 7.75
CA PHE A 214 4.02 -28.92 6.54
C PHE A 214 5.44 -28.95 5.93
N SER A 215 6.45 -28.61 6.72
CA SER A 215 7.86 -28.62 6.27
C SER A 215 8.34 -30.03 5.93
N ARG A 216 7.99 -31.05 6.74
CA ARG A 216 8.36 -32.46 6.47
C ARG A 216 7.71 -32.97 5.18
N GLY A 217 6.42 -32.71 4.97
CA GLY A 217 5.71 -33.13 3.76
C GLY A 217 6.35 -32.58 2.49
N ILE A 218 6.73 -31.29 2.50
CA ILE A 218 7.46 -30.68 1.36
C ILE A 218 8.84 -31.34 1.15
N SER A 219 9.58 -31.62 2.23
CA SER A 219 10.94 -32.19 2.16
C SER A 219 10.97 -33.63 1.62
N GLN A 220 9.87 -34.37 1.73
CA GLN A 220 9.76 -35.75 1.27
C GLN A 220 9.45 -35.87 -0.23
N ILE A 221 9.05 -34.78 -0.87
CA ILE A 221 8.66 -34.74 -2.29
C ILE A 221 9.86 -34.30 -3.14
N ASP A 222 9.84 -34.68 -4.42
CA ASP A 222 10.85 -34.25 -5.40
C ASP A 222 10.99 -32.71 -5.37
N SER A 223 12.24 -32.25 -5.37
CA SER A 223 12.57 -30.83 -5.20
C SER A 223 11.99 -29.95 -6.32
N VAL A 224 11.83 -30.47 -7.53
CA VAL A 224 11.26 -29.74 -8.67
C VAL A 224 9.76 -29.56 -8.46
N ALA A 225 9.04 -30.62 -8.10
CA ALA A 225 7.60 -30.57 -7.88
C ALA A 225 7.24 -29.64 -6.71
N SER A 226 7.96 -29.74 -5.59
CA SER A 226 7.76 -28.87 -4.44
C SER A 226 8.08 -27.41 -4.76
N THR A 227 9.16 -27.14 -5.50
CA THR A 227 9.51 -25.77 -5.93
C THR A 227 8.44 -25.18 -6.85
N VAL A 228 7.89 -25.94 -7.79
CA VAL A 228 6.79 -25.48 -8.66
C VAL A 228 5.57 -25.11 -7.83
N ALA A 229 5.13 -25.95 -6.88
CA ALA A 229 3.99 -25.67 -6.01
C ALA A 229 4.20 -24.38 -5.18
N ILE A 230 5.40 -24.17 -4.66
CA ILE A 230 5.80 -22.98 -3.91
C ILE A 230 5.76 -21.74 -4.79
N VAL A 231 6.35 -21.77 -5.99
CA VAL A 231 6.39 -20.64 -6.94
C VAL A 231 4.98 -20.24 -7.35
N LEU A 232 4.11 -21.20 -7.63
CA LEU A 232 2.70 -20.94 -7.92
C LEU A 232 2.01 -20.27 -6.74
N THR A 233 2.25 -20.71 -5.51
CA THR A 233 1.70 -20.11 -4.29
C THR A 233 2.19 -18.67 -4.10
N ILE A 234 3.47 -18.38 -4.30
CA ILE A 234 4.06 -17.05 -4.16
C ILE A 234 3.48 -16.05 -5.18
N SER A 235 2.95 -16.51 -6.31
CA SER A 235 2.41 -15.62 -7.36
C SER A 235 1.38 -14.62 -6.83
N GLY A 236 0.49 -15.04 -5.91
CA GLY A 236 -0.50 -14.16 -5.28
C GLY A 236 0.15 -13.14 -4.33
N PHE A 237 1.21 -13.52 -3.62
CA PHE A 237 1.95 -12.59 -2.77
C PHE A 237 2.68 -11.54 -3.62
N LEU A 238 3.32 -11.95 -4.72
CA LEU A 238 3.98 -11.04 -5.68
C LEU A 238 2.98 -10.06 -6.29
N PHE A 239 1.77 -10.51 -6.63
CA PHE A 239 0.70 -9.64 -7.09
C PHE A 239 0.35 -8.56 -6.04
N LYS A 240 0.18 -8.95 -4.77
CA LYS A 240 -0.17 -8.02 -3.68
C LYS A 240 0.91 -6.98 -3.39
N ILE A 241 2.18 -7.38 -3.44
CA ILE A 241 3.30 -6.45 -3.23
C ILE A 241 3.71 -5.71 -4.51
N SER A 242 3.00 -5.92 -5.63
CA SER A 242 3.30 -5.32 -6.94
C SER A 242 4.71 -5.66 -7.45
N ALA A 243 5.17 -6.89 -7.25
CA ALA A 243 6.47 -7.34 -7.74
C ALA A 243 6.38 -7.97 -9.14
N SER A 244 7.45 -7.90 -9.92
CA SER A 244 7.54 -8.55 -11.22
C SER A 244 7.48 -10.09 -11.07
N PRO A 245 6.78 -10.81 -11.98
CA PRO A 245 6.08 -10.33 -13.18
C PRO A 245 4.65 -9.84 -12.94
N PHE A 246 4.11 -9.93 -11.72
CA PHE A 246 2.72 -9.66 -11.37
C PHE A 246 2.42 -8.17 -11.10
N HIS A 247 3.23 -7.24 -11.60
CA HIS A 247 3.17 -5.78 -11.36
C HIS A 247 2.35 -5.00 -12.40
N VAL A 248 1.94 -5.61 -13.50
CA VAL A 248 1.43 -4.94 -14.73
C VAL A 248 0.23 -4.04 -14.46
N TRP A 249 -0.60 -4.38 -13.47
CA TRP A 249 -1.78 -3.61 -13.07
C TRP A 249 -1.46 -2.28 -12.39
N THR A 250 -0.32 -2.19 -11.71
CA THR A 250 0.01 -1.10 -10.77
C THR A 250 0.07 0.28 -11.43
N PRO A 251 0.72 0.48 -12.60
CA PRO A 251 0.79 1.81 -13.21
C PRO A 251 -0.57 2.35 -13.66
N ASP A 252 -1.43 1.49 -14.20
CA ASP A 252 -2.74 1.89 -14.71
C ASP A 252 -3.70 2.22 -13.58
N VAL A 253 -3.70 1.41 -12.51
CA VAL A 253 -4.51 1.63 -11.30
C VAL A 253 -4.07 2.91 -10.57
N TYR A 254 -2.75 3.13 -10.39
CA TYR A 254 -2.27 4.31 -9.66
C TYR A 254 -2.51 5.60 -10.43
N GLU A 255 -2.47 5.56 -11.75
CA GLU A 255 -2.78 6.71 -12.57
C GLU A 255 -4.26 7.12 -12.50
N SER A 256 -5.18 6.14 -12.42
CA SER A 256 -6.62 6.35 -12.59
C SER A 256 -7.39 6.49 -11.27
N ALA A 257 -6.98 5.79 -10.21
CA ALA A 257 -7.68 5.83 -8.92
C ALA A 257 -7.49 7.18 -8.21
N PRO A 258 -8.39 7.55 -7.27
CA PRO A 258 -8.24 8.74 -6.45
C PRO A 258 -6.90 8.77 -5.72
N THR A 259 -6.22 9.92 -5.71
CA THR A 259 -4.86 10.03 -5.15
C THR A 259 -4.74 9.55 -3.70
N PRO A 260 -5.69 9.85 -2.78
CA PRO A 260 -5.62 9.30 -1.41
C PRO A 260 -5.68 7.77 -1.38
N VAL A 261 -6.51 7.16 -2.25
CA VAL A 261 -6.60 5.69 -2.37
C VAL A 261 -5.27 5.10 -2.85
N VAL A 262 -4.65 5.75 -3.84
CA VAL A 262 -3.34 5.33 -4.38
C VAL A 262 -2.26 5.43 -3.31
N ALA A 263 -2.25 6.48 -2.50
CA ALA A 263 -1.34 6.62 -1.36
C ALA A 263 -1.44 5.41 -0.41
N PHE A 264 -2.66 4.99 -0.08
CA PHE A 264 -2.92 3.82 0.77
C PHE A 264 -2.49 2.51 0.09
N PHE A 265 -2.85 2.31 -1.19
CA PHE A 265 -2.47 1.11 -1.95
C PHE A 265 -0.96 0.95 -2.10
N SER A 266 -0.24 2.06 -2.10
CA SER A 266 1.22 2.03 -2.25
C SER A 266 1.95 1.38 -1.08
N ILE A 267 1.31 1.28 0.10
CA ILE A 267 1.96 0.78 1.31
C ILE A 267 1.15 -0.24 2.11
N ALA A 268 -0.13 -0.02 2.43
CA ALA A 268 -0.88 -0.89 3.34
C ALA A 268 -0.97 -2.36 2.86
N PRO A 269 -1.28 -2.67 1.58
CA PRO A 269 -1.26 -4.04 1.08
C PRO A 269 0.14 -4.66 1.09
N LYS A 270 1.20 -3.84 0.93
CA LYS A 270 2.57 -4.33 0.98
C LYS A 270 3.00 -4.70 2.39
N ILE A 271 2.62 -3.91 3.40
CA ILE A 271 2.86 -4.24 4.79
C ILE A 271 2.34 -5.65 5.09
N ALA A 272 1.05 -5.91 4.82
CA ALA A 272 0.47 -7.23 5.05
C ALA A 272 1.10 -8.31 4.14
N GLY A 273 1.33 -8.01 2.86
CA GLY A 273 1.89 -8.95 1.88
C GLY A 273 3.31 -9.41 2.22
N PHE A 274 4.16 -8.49 2.68
CA PHE A 274 5.51 -8.86 3.11
C PHE A 274 5.50 -9.70 4.38
N LEU A 275 4.60 -9.46 5.34
CA LEU A 275 4.53 -10.32 6.52
C LEU A 275 4.09 -11.75 6.19
N VAL A 276 3.07 -11.91 5.33
CA VAL A 276 2.67 -13.23 4.83
C VAL A 276 3.83 -13.92 4.10
N ALA A 277 4.55 -13.18 3.23
CA ALA A 277 5.70 -13.71 2.53
C ALA A 277 6.81 -14.15 3.52
N ILE A 278 7.15 -13.34 4.52
CA ILE A 278 8.13 -13.68 5.56
C ILE A 278 7.73 -14.99 6.27
N ARG A 279 6.47 -15.11 6.71
CA ARG A 279 5.97 -16.32 7.39
C ARG A 279 6.04 -17.55 6.48
N PHE A 280 5.61 -17.40 5.23
CA PHE A 280 5.61 -18.50 4.26
C PHE A 280 7.03 -18.95 3.90
N TYR A 281 7.96 -18.01 3.67
CA TYR A 281 9.35 -18.32 3.40
C TYR A 281 10.04 -19.03 4.58
N ALA A 282 9.71 -18.67 5.81
CA ALA A 282 10.21 -19.34 7.02
C ALA A 282 9.68 -20.78 7.18
N ALA A 283 8.48 -21.07 6.64
CA ALA A 283 7.84 -22.38 6.73
C ALA A 283 8.34 -23.38 5.68
N VAL A 284 8.92 -22.89 4.57
CA VAL A 284 9.30 -23.70 3.43
C VAL A 284 10.78 -24.11 3.53
N PRO A 285 11.11 -25.43 3.46
CA PRO A 285 12.50 -25.92 3.59
C PRO A 285 13.33 -25.69 2.33
N ASN A 286 12.70 -25.41 1.18
CA ASN A 286 13.39 -25.26 -0.09
C ASN A 286 14.19 -23.97 -0.14
N ASN A 287 15.37 -24.03 -0.74
CA ASN A 287 16.16 -22.82 -0.98
C ASN A 287 15.56 -21.99 -2.13
N LEU A 288 14.76 -21.00 -1.77
CA LEU A 288 14.13 -20.05 -2.72
C LEU A 288 15.02 -18.86 -3.07
N GLN A 289 16.25 -18.84 -2.59
CA GLN A 289 17.16 -17.69 -2.69
C GLN A 289 17.38 -17.25 -4.14
N THR A 290 17.67 -18.19 -5.03
CA THR A 290 17.90 -17.91 -6.46
C THR A 290 16.66 -17.34 -7.15
N ILE A 291 15.51 -17.96 -6.92
CA ILE A 291 14.23 -17.53 -7.53
C ILE A 291 13.87 -16.11 -7.05
N THR A 292 13.95 -15.90 -5.74
CA THR A 292 13.64 -14.59 -5.15
C THR A 292 14.63 -13.52 -5.59
N ALA A 293 15.92 -13.86 -5.75
CA ALA A 293 16.93 -12.95 -6.28
C ALA A 293 16.60 -12.50 -7.72
N VAL A 294 16.19 -13.44 -8.59
CA VAL A 294 15.76 -13.12 -9.96
C VAL A 294 14.52 -12.24 -9.97
N LEU A 295 13.52 -12.53 -9.13
CA LEU A 295 12.31 -11.71 -8.99
C LEU A 295 12.63 -10.30 -8.47
N ALA A 296 13.56 -10.17 -7.51
CA ALA A 296 14.03 -8.90 -7.00
C ALA A 296 14.73 -8.08 -8.10
N MET A 297 15.70 -8.68 -8.82
CA MET A 297 16.39 -8.03 -9.94
C MET A 297 15.40 -7.57 -11.03
N ALA A 298 14.45 -8.42 -11.41
CA ALA A 298 13.42 -8.08 -12.40
C ALA A 298 12.56 -6.91 -11.91
N SER A 299 12.09 -6.94 -10.65
CA SER A 299 11.23 -5.89 -10.09
C SER A 299 11.95 -4.53 -10.03
N ILE A 300 13.20 -4.50 -9.57
CA ILE A 300 14.00 -3.28 -9.50
C ILE A 300 14.25 -2.73 -10.91
N THR A 301 14.62 -3.60 -11.84
CA THR A 301 14.97 -3.19 -13.20
C THR A 301 13.75 -2.68 -13.96
N PHE A 302 12.66 -3.45 -14.02
CA PHE A 302 11.42 -3.01 -14.68
C PHE A 302 10.86 -1.73 -14.05
N GLY A 303 10.85 -1.64 -12.71
CA GLY A 303 10.37 -0.45 -12.01
C GLY A 303 11.18 0.80 -12.39
N ASN A 304 12.51 0.76 -12.27
CA ASN A 304 13.35 1.93 -12.50
C ASN A 304 13.42 2.33 -13.98
N PHE A 305 13.61 1.39 -14.90
CA PHE A 305 13.69 1.73 -16.33
C PHE A 305 12.36 2.27 -16.85
N SER A 306 11.23 1.67 -16.46
CA SER A 306 9.92 2.18 -16.87
C SER A 306 9.62 3.55 -16.28
N ALA A 307 10.08 3.87 -15.07
CA ALA A 307 9.91 5.17 -14.43
C ALA A 307 10.59 6.31 -15.20
N LEU A 308 11.75 6.08 -15.83
CA LEU A 308 12.49 7.08 -16.60
C LEU A 308 11.65 7.72 -17.71
N TRP A 309 10.82 6.95 -18.39
CA TRP A 309 10.01 7.36 -19.53
C TRP A 309 8.68 8.02 -19.13
N GLN A 310 8.33 8.02 -17.82
CA GLN A 310 7.04 8.55 -17.40
C GLN A 310 7.02 10.07 -17.36
N ASN A 311 5.91 10.63 -17.84
CA ASN A 311 5.60 12.06 -17.77
C ASN A 311 4.44 12.38 -16.81
N ASN A 312 3.75 11.37 -16.29
CA ASN A 312 2.72 11.52 -15.27
C ASN A 312 3.31 11.20 -13.89
N ALA A 313 3.15 12.10 -12.92
CA ALA A 313 3.72 11.96 -11.58
C ALA A 313 3.18 10.73 -10.83
N LYS A 314 1.86 10.45 -10.91
CA LYS A 314 1.25 9.27 -10.26
C LYS A 314 1.79 7.97 -10.88
N ARG A 315 1.94 7.93 -12.20
CA ARG A 315 2.47 6.76 -12.92
C ARG A 315 3.97 6.56 -12.64
N LEU A 316 4.74 7.64 -12.53
CA LEU A 316 6.14 7.60 -12.09
C LEU A 316 6.26 6.99 -10.70
N LEU A 317 5.45 7.46 -9.73
CA LEU A 317 5.41 6.91 -8.37
C LEU A 317 4.93 5.45 -8.34
N ALA A 318 4.06 5.02 -9.26
CA ALA A 318 3.67 3.62 -9.39
C ALA A 318 4.85 2.72 -9.75
N TYR A 319 5.65 3.09 -10.74
CA TYR A 319 6.86 2.34 -11.10
C TYR A 319 7.93 2.40 -10.01
N SER A 320 8.08 3.54 -9.33
CA SER A 320 8.87 3.66 -8.11
C SER A 320 8.46 2.63 -7.06
N THR A 321 7.16 2.47 -6.85
CA THR A 321 6.60 1.51 -5.88
C THR A 321 6.91 0.05 -6.24
N ILE A 322 6.99 -0.29 -7.54
CA ILE A 322 7.42 -1.60 -8.02
C ILE A 322 8.91 -1.83 -7.72
N ALA A 323 9.76 -0.82 -7.98
CA ALA A 323 11.18 -0.89 -7.67
C ALA A 323 11.42 -1.06 -6.16
N HIS A 324 10.70 -0.34 -5.30
CA HIS A 324 10.80 -0.49 -3.84
C HIS A 324 10.39 -1.89 -3.37
N SER A 325 9.37 -2.52 -3.99
CA SER A 325 9.06 -3.94 -3.71
C SER A 325 10.24 -4.85 -4.04
N GLY A 326 10.92 -4.59 -5.16
CA GLY A 326 12.13 -5.32 -5.53
C GLY A 326 13.28 -5.16 -4.52
N PHE A 327 13.51 -3.94 -4.02
CA PHE A 327 14.51 -3.71 -2.96
C PHE A 327 14.14 -4.43 -1.66
N MET A 328 12.87 -4.44 -1.26
CA MET A 328 12.42 -5.19 -0.08
C MET A 328 12.53 -6.70 -0.27
N LEU A 329 12.35 -7.23 -1.49
CA LEU A 329 12.59 -8.65 -1.81
C LEU A 329 14.05 -9.05 -1.58
N ILE A 330 15.03 -8.14 -1.71
CA ILE A 330 16.44 -8.43 -1.36
C ILE A 330 16.55 -8.88 0.10
N GLY A 331 15.83 -8.24 1.02
CA GLY A 331 15.84 -8.64 2.42
C GLY A 331 15.25 -10.05 2.64
N LEU A 332 14.24 -10.45 1.84
CA LEU A 332 13.73 -11.83 1.86
C LEU A 332 14.74 -12.84 1.27
N VAL A 333 15.52 -12.45 0.27
CA VAL A 333 16.59 -13.32 -0.30
C VAL A 333 17.58 -13.72 0.76
N THR A 334 17.90 -12.85 1.70
CA THR A 334 18.91 -13.14 2.73
C THR A 334 18.41 -14.10 3.80
N MET A 335 17.11 -14.09 4.12
CA MET A 335 16.48 -14.82 5.24
C MET A 335 17.25 -14.71 6.57
N SER A 336 18.13 -13.71 6.68
CA SER A 336 18.87 -13.40 7.90
C SER A 336 18.05 -12.46 8.82
N GLN A 337 18.38 -12.46 10.12
CA GLN A 337 17.73 -11.54 11.05
C GLN A 337 17.92 -10.07 10.61
N LEU A 338 19.13 -9.72 10.17
CA LEU A 338 19.42 -8.38 9.64
C LEU A 338 18.59 -8.06 8.39
N GLY A 339 18.40 -9.03 7.48
CA GLY A 339 17.57 -8.86 6.29
C GLY A 339 16.10 -8.62 6.62
N LEU A 340 15.54 -9.40 7.53
CA LEU A 340 14.15 -9.28 7.94
C LEU A 340 13.88 -7.96 8.68
N THR A 341 14.76 -7.56 9.62
CA THR A 341 14.67 -6.24 10.29
C THR A 341 14.80 -5.09 9.30
N SER A 342 15.67 -5.23 8.28
CA SER A 342 15.83 -4.24 7.21
C SER A 342 14.57 -4.10 6.36
N VAL A 343 13.84 -5.18 6.07
CA VAL A 343 12.54 -5.12 5.36
C VAL A 343 11.52 -4.33 6.17
N VAL A 344 11.41 -4.59 7.47
CA VAL A 344 10.45 -3.88 8.34
C VAL A 344 10.81 -2.40 8.44
N PHE A 345 12.09 -2.07 8.62
CA PHE A 345 12.58 -0.69 8.60
C PHE A 345 12.22 0.00 7.28
N TYR A 346 12.45 -0.67 6.16
CA TYR A 346 12.14 -0.15 4.83
C TYR A 346 10.64 0.08 4.65
N LEU A 347 9.77 -0.83 5.12
CA LEU A 347 8.31 -0.66 5.09
C LEU A 347 7.87 0.58 5.87
N ILE A 348 8.44 0.83 7.05
CA ILE A 348 8.11 2.01 7.87
C ILE A 348 8.56 3.29 7.16
N VAL A 349 9.77 3.33 6.62
CA VAL A 349 10.27 4.49 5.87
C VAL A 349 9.40 4.75 4.64
N THR A 350 9.05 3.71 3.87
CA THR A 350 8.20 3.85 2.68
C THR A 350 6.76 4.22 3.02
N LEU A 351 6.27 3.90 4.21
CA LEU A 351 4.96 4.37 4.67
C LEU A 351 4.92 5.91 4.68
N PHE A 352 5.88 6.54 5.35
CA PHE A 352 5.92 7.99 5.42
C PHE A 352 6.26 8.64 4.08
N THR A 353 7.22 8.09 3.34
CA THR A 353 7.65 8.67 2.05
C THR A 353 6.58 8.57 0.97
N ASN A 354 5.91 7.42 0.82
CA ASN A 354 4.87 7.27 -0.19
C ASN A 354 3.62 8.08 0.16
N MET A 355 3.17 8.05 1.44
CA MET A 355 2.06 8.89 1.88
C MET A 355 2.34 10.37 1.64
N ALA A 356 3.56 10.85 1.96
CA ALA A 356 3.98 12.22 1.69
C ALA A 356 4.04 12.53 0.18
N ALA A 357 4.60 11.62 -0.64
CA ALA A 357 4.73 11.82 -2.07
C ALA A 357 3.37 12.02 -2.75
N PHE A 358 2.42 11.12 -2.50
CA PHE A 358 1.08 11.23 -3.06
C PHE A 358 0.28 12.40 -2.49
N LEU A 359 0.44 12.72 -1.20
CA LEU A 359 -0.17 13.92 -0.60
C LEU A 359 0.31 15.21 -1.29
N LEU A 360 1.61 15.36 -1.46
CA LEU A 360 2.20 16.53 -2.10
C LEU A 360 1.83 16.62 -3.60
N VAL A 361 1.74 15.49 -4.30
CA VAL A 361 1.22 15.46 -5.68
C VAL A 361 -0.23 15.92 -5.73
N ASP A 362 -1.05 15.52 -4.77
CA ASP A 362 -2.46 15.91 -4.66
C ASP A 362 -2.65 17.40 -4.32
N PHE A 363 -1.77 17.98 -3.51
CA PHE A 363 -1.81 19.41 -3.20
C PHE A 363 -1.57 20.31 -4.42
N ALA A 364 -0.86 19.82 -5.43
CA ALA A 364 -0.64 20.57 -6.67
C ALA A 364 -1.85 20.54 -7.62
N GLU A 365 -2.82 19.64 -7.44
CA GLU A 365 -3.99 19.50 -8.32
C GLU A 365 -4.77 20.80 -8.54
N PRO A 366 -5.10 21.62 -7.50
CA PRO A 366 -5.82 22.87 -7.69
C PRO A 366 -5.09 23.90 -8.57
N ALA A 367 -3.75 23.95 -8.48
CA ALA A 367 -2.94 24.84 -9.29
C ALA A 367 -3.03 24.46 -10.79
N PHE A 368 -3.12 23.17 -11.10
CA PHE A 368 -3.26 22.68 -12.47
C PHE A 368 -4.63 23.01 -13.06
N VAL A 369 -5.70 22.82 -12.28
CA VAL A 369 -7.07 23.15 -12.71
C VAL A 369 -7.20 24.65 -13.02
N GLY A 370 -6.59 25.53 -12.20
CA GLY A 370 -6.58 26.97 -12.42
C GLY A 370 -5.96 27.39 -13.76
N VAL A 371 -4.81 26.79 -14.12
CA VAL A 371 -4.13 27.05 -15.41
C VAL A 371 -5.00 26.62 -16.59
N PHE A 372 -5.64 25.45 -16.51
CA PHE A 372 -6.50 24.95 -17.60
C PHE A 372 -7.79 25.76 -17.74
N SER A 373 -8.42 26.19 -16.64
CA SER A 373 -9.64 26.98 -16.67
C SER A 373 -9.42 28.37 -17.26
N ASN A 374 -8.28 29.00 -16.96
CA ASN A 374 -7.94 30.34 -17.43
C ASN A 374 -7.53 30.39 -18.92
N ASN A 375 -7.04 29.28 -19.47
CA ASN A 375 -6.65 29.16 -20.86
C ASN A 375 -7.80 28.73 -21.81
N LEU A 376 -8.99 28.44 -21.26
CA LEU A 376 -10.17 28.17 -22.04
C LEU A 376 -10.83 29.51 -22.53
N PRO A 377 -11.31 29.58 -23.78
CA PRO A 377 -12.07 30.74 -24.24
C PRO A 377 -13.25 31.05 -23.33
N LYS A 378 -13.52 32.36 -23.07
CA LYS A 378 -14.52 32.84 -22.07
C LYS A 378 -15.89 32.15 -22.07
N PRO A 379 -16.48 31.66 -23.17
CA PRO A 379 -17.75 30.94 -23.08
C PRO A 379 -17.63 29.59 -22.39
N TYR A 380 -16.43 29.01 -22.23
CA TYR A 380 -16.19 27.68 -21.63
C TYR A 380 -15.85 27.74 -20.14
N SER A 381 -15.28 28.85 -19.64
CA SER A 381 -14.96 29.01 -18.22
C SER A 381 -16.23 29.06 -17.34
N SER A 382 -17.33 29.63 -17.85
CA SER A 382 -18.62 29.68 -17.16
C SER A 382 -19.42 28.36 -17.17
N LEU A 383 -19.05 27.42 -18.05
CA LEU A 383 -19.65 26.07 -18.10
C LEU A 383 -19.05 25.10 -17.10
N LEU A 384 -17.80 25.31 -16.69
CA LEU A 384 -17.16 24.53 -15.61
C LEU A 384 -17.69 24.88 -14.22
N GLU A 385 -18.25 26.10 -14.04
CA GLU A 385 -18.90 26.54 -12.80
C GLU A 385 -20.37 26.10 -12.67
N LYS A 386 -21.00 25.68 -13.77
CA LYS A 386 -22.41 25.27 -13.80
C LYS A 386 -22.54 23.75 -13.84
N THR A 387 -23.36 23.22 -12.92
CA THR A 387 -23.72 21.82 -12.76
C THR A 387 -24.07 21.08 -14.06
N PRO A 388 -23.76 19.78 -14.19
CA PRO A 388 -23.83 19.01 -15.44
C PRO A 388 -25.20 18.88 -16.13
N ALA A 389 -26.29 19.28 -15.47
CA ALA A 389 -27.64 19.08 -15.99
C ALA A 389 -28.10 20.06 -17.12
N LYS A 390 -27.32 21.09 -17.46
CA LYS A 390 -27.66 22.06 -18.51
C LYS A 390 -26.78 22.02 -19.76
N ALA A 391 -25.78 21.16 -19.81
CA ALA A 391 -24.83 21.05 -20.91
C ALA A 391 -25.27 20.09 -22.03
N GLU A 392 -26.33 19.31 -21.82
CA GLU A 392 -26.76 18.27 -22.78
C GLU A 392 -27.58 18.81 -23.98
N SER A 393 -27.94 20.10 -24.03
CA SER A 393 -28.83 20.61 -25.05
C SER A 393 -28.14 21.18 -26.32
N ASP A 394 -26.80 21.25 -26.36
CA ASP A 394 -26.08 21.83 -27.48
C ASP A 394 -24.96 20.91 -28.02
N SER A 395 -25.34 19.99 -28.92
CA SER A 395 -24.46 18.96 -29.47
C SER A 395 -23.28 19.48 -30.30
N SER A 396 -23.37 20.71 -30.83
CA SER A 396 -22.31 21.34 -31.65
C SER A 396 -21.17 21.94 -30.82
N LEU A 397 -21.40 22.19 -29.51
CA LEU A 397 -20.42 22.71 -28.57
C LEU A 397 -19.65 21.57 -27.85
N LEU A 398 -20.24 20.38 -27.78
CA LEU A 398 -19.64 19.21 -27.13
C LEU A 398 -18.42 18.64 -27.87
N GLU A 399 -18.33 18.84 -29.20
CA GLU A 399 -17.22 18.33 -30.01
C GLU A 399 -15.92 19.15 -29.83
N LYS A 400 -16.01 20.38 -29.34
CA LYS A 400 -14.86 21.31 -29.15
C LYS A 400 -14.45 21.52 -27.71
N THR A 401 -15.26 21.10 -26.75
CA THR A 401 -14.93 21.17 -25.33
C THR A 401 -14.00 20.03 -24.94
N PRO A 402 -12.85 20.30 -24.29
CA PRO A 402 -12.09 19.20 -23.65
C PRO A 402 -13.00 18.60 -22.59
N THR A 403 -13.40 17.35 -22.83
CA THR A 403 -14.22 16.59 -21.88
C THR A 403 -13.54 16.62 -20.51
N LYS A 404 -14.32 16.63 -19.43
CA LYS A 404 -13.82 16.53 -18.04
C LYS A 404 -12.74 15.43 -17.92
N GLU A 405 -12.85 14.41 -18.75
CA GLU A 405 -11.93 13.28 -18.91
C GLU A 405 -10.56 13.66 -19.54
N LYS A 406 -10.53 14.63 -20.49
CA LYS A 406 -9.25 15.15 -21.02
C LYS A 406 -8.53 16.01 -19.99
N ILE A 407 -9.25 16.79 -19.20
CA ILE A 407 -8.68 17.62 -18.13
C ILE A 407 -8.07 16.73 -17.05
N THR A 408 -8.77 15.68 -16.60
CA THR A 408 -8.26 14.75 -15.57
C THR A 408 -7.02 13.97 -16.05
N ASN A 409 -6.92 13.66 -17.34
CA ASN A 409 -5.78 12.93 -17.90
C ASN A 409 -4.49 13.76 -17.97
N THR A 410 -4.58 15.08 -18.01
CA THR A 410 -3.42 15.99 -18.12
C THR A 410 -3.00 16.62 -16.79
N GLN A 411 -3.80 16.48 -15.72
CA GLN A 411 -3.58 17.17 -14.46
C GLN A 411 -2.24 16.84 -13.78
N PHE A 412 -1.86 15.57 -13.73
CA PHE A 412 -0.65 15.13 -13.05
C PHE A 412 0.59 15.00 -13.93
N LEU A 413 0.63 15.71 -15.06
CA LEU A 413 1.82 15.75 -15.90
C LEU A 413 2.96 16.50 -15.19
N ILE A 414 4.16 15.95 -15.24
CA ILE A 414 5.34 16.51 -14.56
C ILE A 414 5.64 17.95 -15.02
N PRO A 415 5.50 18.32 -16.29
CA PRO A 415 5.65 19.72 -16.71
C PRO A 415 4.71 20.71 -15.99
N ASN A 416 3.57 20.27 -15.51
CA ASN A 416 2.63 21.15 -14.79
C ASN A 416 3.14 21.59 -13.41
N PHE A 417 4.13 20.89 -12.86
CA PHE A 417 4.81 21.26 -11.61
C PHE A 417 5.81 22.43 -11.78
N SER A 418 5.98 22.95 -13.02
CA SER A 418 6.95 24.01 -13.33
C SER A 418 6.75 25.21 -12.41
N GLY A 419 7.82 25.62 -11.73
CA GLY A 419 7.87 26.81 -10.88
C GLY A 419 7.08 26.79 -9.59
N LEU A 420 6.29 25.73 -9.29
CA LEU A 420 5.52 25.66 -8.03
C LEU A 420 6.41 25.79 -6.78
N GLY A 421 7.64 25.30 -6.81
CA GLY A 421 8.61 25.45 -5.73
C GLY A 421 9.11 26.88 -5.56
N ARG A 422 9.04 27.73 -6.61
CA ARG A 422 9.34 29.17 -6.51
C ARG A 422 8.16 29.94 -5.94
N LEU A 423 6.92 29.57 -6.31
CA LEU A 423 5.69 30.17 -5.78
C LEU A 423 5.49 29.81 -4.31
N ASN A 424 5.78 28.57 -3.91
CA ASN A 424 5.73 28.12 -2.53
C ASN A 424 6.99 27.31 -2.17
N PRO A 425 8.05 27.98 -1.63
CA PRO A 425 9.32 27.32 -1.29
C PRO A 425 9.16 26.17 -0.27
N PHE A 426 8.23 26.29 0.68
CA PHE A 426 7.99 25.22 1.65
C PHE A 426 7.53 23.93 0.96
N TYR A 427 6.55 24.03 0.06
CA TYR A 427 6.09 22.89 -0.72
C TYR A 427 7.22 22.27 -1.54
N GLY A 428 7.99 23.12 -2.22
CA GLY A 428 9.15 22.68 -3.01
C GLY A 428 10.17 21.91 -2.19
N ILE A 429 10.52 22.40 -0.98
CA ILE A 429 11.46 21.74 -0.08
C ILE A 429 10.91 20.41 0.43
N MET A 430 9.63 20.34 0.83
CA MET A 430 9.00 19.09 1.28
C MET A 430 9.00 18.04 0.16
N MET A 431 8.64 18.43 -1.08
CA MET A 431 8.69 17.53 -2.24
C MET A 431 10.12 17.07 -2.55
N LEU A 432 11.11 17.96 -2.45
CA LEU A 432 12.53 17.62 -2.64
C LEU A 432 12.98 16.57 -1.61
N ILE A 433 12.70 16.77 -0.32
CA ILE A 433 13.06 15.83 0.75
C ILE A 433 12.46 14.44 0.47
N VAL A 434 11.19 14.39 0.08
CA VAL A 434 10.49 13.13 -0.21
C VAL A 434 11.12 12.44 -1.43
N MET A 435 11.41 13.16 -2.51
CA MET A 435 12.02 12.59 -3.72
C MET A 435 13.46 12.11 -3.44
N ILE A 436 14.25 12.84 -2.67
CA ILE A 436 15.58 12.43 -2.22
C ILE A 436 15.50 11.16 -1.35
N SER A 437 14.47 11.06 -0.49
CA SER A 437 14.27 9.86 0.32
C SER A 437 13.92 8.63 -0.50
N LEU A 438 13.04 8.75 -1.50
CA LEU A 438 12.74 7.67 -2.43
C LEU A 438 13.99 7.25 -3.24
N ALA A 439 14.82 8.20 -3.63
CA ALA A 439 16.10 7.92 -4.28
C ALA A 439 17.09 7.18 -3.34
N GLY A 440 16.98 7.41 -2.03
CA GLY A 440 17.87 6.82 -1.03
C GLY A 440 19.17 7.61 -0.88
N ILE A 441 19.08 8.94 -0.81
CA ILE A 441 20.23 9.85 -0.67
C ILE A 441 20.23 10.45 0.74
N PRO A 442 21.41 10.61 1.39
CA PRO A 442 21.50 11.39 2.62
C PRO A 442 21.05 12.86 2.39
N PRO A 443 20.44 13.54 3.37
CA PRO A 443 20.18 13.14 4.76
C PRO A 443 18.74 12.65 4.99
N THR A 444 18.34 11.53 4.43
CA THR A 444 17.00 10.98 4.57
C THR A 444 16.99 9.51 4.99
N ALA A 445 15.91 9.06 5.64
CA ALA A 445 15.78 7.68 6.12
C ALA A 445 15.81 6.63 4.99
N GLY A 446 15.42 7.01 3.76
CA GLY A 446 15.51 6.13 2.59
C GLY A 446 16.95 5.66 2.28
N PHE A 447 17.95 6.45 2.64
CA PHE A 447 19.36 6.04 2.56
C PHE A 447 19.64 4.84 3.48
N PHE A 448 19.29 4.94 4.78
CA PHE A 448 19.50 3.83 5.71
C PHE A 448 18.68 2.60 5.36
N ALA A 449 17.46 2.79 4.85
CA ALA A 449 16.62 1.67 4.40
C ALA A 449 17.31 0.85 3.30
N LYS A 450 17.92 1.51 2.30
CA LYS A 450 18.69 0.83 1.26
C LYS A 450 20.01 0.27 1.78
N LEU A 451 20.72 1.05 2.58
CA LEU A 451 22.01 0.65 3.15
C LEU A 451 21.88 -0.66 3.94
N ASN A 452 20.91 -0.75 4.84
CA ASN A 452 20.71 -1.94 5.68
C ASN A 452 20.39 -3.18 4.83
N ILE A 453 19.54 -3.06 3.81
CA ILE A 453 19.22 -4.17 2.90
C ILE A 453 20.47 -4.63 2.12
N PHE A 454 21.27 -3.70 1.61
CA PHE A 454 22.50 -4.05 0.90
C PHE A 454 23.57 -4.62 1.84
N SER A 455 23.63 -4.15 3.09
CA SER A 455 24.53 -4.72 4.11
C SER A 455 24.16 -6.15 4.45
N ALA A 456 22.86 -6.43 4.64
CA ALA A 456 22.38 -7.79 4.86
C ALA A 456 22.67 -8.72 3.66
N LEU A 457 22.49 -8.22 2.44
CA LEU A 457 22.80 -8.97 1.21
C LEU A 457 24.28 -9.27 1.10
N TRP A 458 25.15 -8.29 1.38
CA TRP A 458 26.60 -8.46 1.33
C TRP A 458 27.10 -9.47 2.38
N GLU A 459 26.59 -9.38 3.61
CA GLU A 459 26.90 -10.34 4.67
C GLU A 459 26.49 -11.77 4.26
N THR A 460 25.29 -11.93 3.70
CA THR A 460 24.81 -13.23 3.23
C THR A 460 25.67 -13.75 2.07
N TYR A 461 26.11 -12.88 1.16
CA TYR A 461 27.03 -13.25 0.09
C TYR A 461 28.39 -13.74 0.64
N GLN A 462 28.97 -13.03 1.60
CA GLN A 462 30.23 -13.44 2.20
C GLN A 462 30.16 -14.81 2.89
N ASN A 463 29.00 -15.12 3.50
CA ASN A 463 28.79 -16.38 4.21
C ASN A 463 28.51 -17.56 3.26
N THR A 464 27.85 -17.31 2.12
CA THR A 464 27.38 -18.37 1.21
C THR A 464 28.20 -18.50 -0.08
N ASN A 465 28.92 -17.45 -0.47
CA ASN A 465 29.65 -17.32 -1.75
C ASN A 465 28.81 -17.61 -3.01
N GLN A 466 27.49 -17.43 -2.95
CA GLN A 466 26.60 -17.67 -4.09
C GLN A 466 26.69 -16.53 -5.12
N PRO A 467 27.08 -16.81 -6.39
CA PRO A 467 27.27 -15.76 -7.40
C PRO A 467 26.01 -14.92 -7.68
N ILE A 468 24.82 -15.49 -7.53
CA ILE A 468 23.55 -14.79 -7.76
C ILE A 468 23.35 -13.60 -6.81
N LEU A 469 23.85 -13.68 -5.57
CA LEU A 469 23.76 -12.61 -4.59
C LEU A 469 24.69 -11.45 -4.97
N LEU A 470 25.86 -11.74 -5.51
CA LEU A 470 26.78 -10.72 -6.03
C LEU A 470 26.15 -9.98 -7.22
N TRP A 471 25.53 -10.72 -8.15
CA TRP A 471 24.80 -10.10 -9.25
C TRP A 471 23.64 -9.24 -8.76
N LEU A 472 22.85 -9.73 -7.80
CA LEU A 472 21.76 -8.95 -7.19
C LEU A 472 22.29 -7.67 -6.54
N PHE A 473 23.43 -7.72 -5.85
CA PHE A 473 24.08 -6.56 -5.24
C PHE A 473 24.49 -5.53 -6.29
N ILE A 474 25.18 -5.97 -7.36
CA ILE A 474 25.62 -5.08 -8.45
C ILE A 474 24.41 -4.47 -9.17
N PHE A 475 23.42 -5.28 -9.55
CA PHE A 475 22.21 -4.80 -10.20
C PHE A 475 21.41 -3.83 -9.31
N GLY A 476 21.34 -4.11 -8.02
CA GLY A 476 20.68 -3.24 -7.05
C GLY A 476 21.34 -1.87 -6.93
N LEU A 477 22.68 -1.81 -6.85
CA LEU A 477 23.44 -0.57 -6.81
C LEU A 477 23.31 0.25 -8.10
N LEU A 478 23.46 -0.40 -9.27
CA LEU A 478 23.30 0.28 -10.56
C LEU A 478 21.88 0.86 -10.72
N ASN A 479 20.87 0.10 -10.34
CA ASN A 479 19.49 0.55 -10.39
C ASN A 479 19.20 1.68 -9.38
N THR A 480 19.87 1.70 -8.23
CA THR A 480 19.80 2.82 -7.29
C THR A 480 20.33 4.10 -7.92
N ALA A 481 21.44 4.04 -8.65
CA ALA A 481 21.98 5.19 -9.40
C ALA A 481 21.01 5.65 -10.51
N ILE A 482 20.43 4.72 -11.26
CA ILE A 482 19.42 5.02 -12.29
C ILE A 482 18.19 5.71 -11.68
N SER A 483 17.75 5.28 -10.50
CA SER A 483 16.57 5.82 -9.84
C SER A 483 16.69 7.32 -9.53
N LEU A 484 17.90 7.84 -9.33
CA LEU A 484 18.17 9.24 -9.07
C LEU A 484 17.63 10.15 -10.20
N PHE A 485 17.79 9.73 -11.45
CA PHE A 485 17.41 10.56 -12.60
C PHE A 485 15.90 10.84 -12.63
N PHE A 486 15.06 9.85 -12.41
CA PHE A 486 13.62 10.08 -12.47
C PHE A 486 13.06 10.71 -11.19
N TYR A 487 13.65 10.46 -10.01
CA TYR A 487 13.21 11.15 -8.79
C TYR A 487 13.56 12.63 -8.80
N LEU A 488 14.71 13.03 -9.36
CA LEU A 488 15.07 14.44 -9.50
C LEU A 488 14.28 15.18 -10.58
N LYS A 489 13.55 14.47 -11.46
CA LYS A 489 12.73 15.07 -12.52
C LYS A 489 11.69 16.03 -11.97
N ILE A 490 10.93 15.66 -10.93
CA ILE A 490 9.90 16.53 -10.31
C ILE A 490 10.54 17.74 -9.64
N PRO A 491 11.54 17.63 -8.72
CA PRO A 491 12.26 18.77 -8.17
C PRO A 491 12.88 19.70 -9.22
N PHE A 492 13.38 19.12 -10.33
CA PHE A 492 13.92 19.94 -11.43
C PHE A 492 12.86 20.87 -12.02
N TYR A 493 11.65 20.37 -12.29
CA TYR A 493 10.56 21.23 -12.78
C TYR A 493 10.13 22.25 -11.71
N LEU A 494 10.06 21.86 -10.44
CA LEU A 494 9.65 22.75 -9.34
C LEU A 494 10.54 23.99 -9.19
N PHE A 495 11.87 23.83 -9.31
CA PHE A 495 12.81 24.89 -8.98
C PHE A 495 13.47 25.54 -10.20
N PHE A 496 13.74 24.80 -11.27
CA PHE A 496 14.52 25.28 -12.41
C PHE A 496 13.69 25.74 -13.60
N LYS A 497 12.42 25.35 -13.68
CA LYS A 497 11.50 25.85 -14.69
C LYS A 497 10.71 27.05 -14.17
N GLU A 498 10.27 27.91 -15.09
CA GLU A 498 9.42 29.05 -14.76
C GLU A 498 7.98 28.60 -14.47
N PRO A 499 7.27 29.32 -13.55
CA PRO A 499 5.85 29.07 -13.33
C PRO A 499 5.04 29.25 -14.63
N LEU A 500 3.99 28.48 -14.78
CA LEU A 500 3.05 28.65 -15.88
C LEU A 500 2.30 29.98 -15.72
N GLU A 501 1.91 30.61 -16.83
CA GLU A 501 1.18 31.87 -16.81
C GLU A 501 -0.09 31.79 -15.94
N ASN A 502 -0.30 32.81 -15.11
CA ASN A 502 -1.43 32.94 -14.18
C ASN A 502 -1.54 31.80 -13.12
N GLN A 503 -0.45 31.12 -12.80
CA GLN A 503 -0.42 30.09 -11.79
C GLN A 503 -0.29 30.72 -10.38
N SER A 504 -1.27 30.48 -9.50
CA SER A 504 -1.19 30.78 -8.08
C SER A 504 -1.18 29.48 -7.29
N PHE A 505 -0.36 29.40 -6.26
CA PHE A 505 -0.25 28.21 -5.44
C PHE A 505 -0.04 28.53 -3.97
N GLU A 506 -1.11 28.38 -3.20
CA GLU A 506 -1.11 28.59 -1.75
C GLU A 506 -1.62 27.35 -1.03
N LEU A 507 -1.01 27.00 0.06
CA LEU A 507 -1.41 25.92 0.94
C LEU A 507 -2.09 26.45 2.20
N ASN A 508 -3.12 25.76 2.65
CA ASN A 508 -3.77 26.03 3.92
C ASN A 508 -2.94 25.51 5.11
N SER A 509 -3.11 26.11 6.30
CA SER A 509 -2.39 25.70 7.52
C SER A 509 -2.50 24.19 7.82
N LYS A 510 -3.66 23.58 7.54
CA LYS A 510 -3.86 22.13 7.72
C LYS A 510 -3.01 21.28 6.74
N GLN A 511 -2.80 21.78 5.53
CA GLN A 511 -1.96 21.14 4.52
C GLN A 511 -0.49 21.19 4.93
N TYR A 512 -0.03 22.35 5.41
CA TYR A 512 1.32 22.49 5.99
C TYR A 512 1.54 21.52 7.14
N PHE A 513 0.60 21.46 8.09
CA PHE A 513 0.70 20.59 9.27
C PHE A 513 0.79 19.11 8.89
N LEU A 514 -0.06 18.62 7.99
CA LEU A 514 -0.04 17.22 7.57
C LEU A 514 1.23 16.88 6.77
N ALA A 515 1.71 17.80 5.92
CA ALA A 515 2.99 17.63 5.21
C ALA A 515 4.16 17.49 6.19
N ILE A 516 4.21 18.32 7.25
CA ILE A 516 5.24 18.23 8.28
C ILE A 516 5.17 16.89 9.01
N ILE A 517 3.98 16.42 9.43
CA ILE A 517 3.81 15.14 10.13
C ILE A 517 4.36 13.98 9.28
N LEU A 518 4.19 14.02 7.97
CA LEU A 518 4.66 12.94 7.09
C LEU A 518 6.15 13.05 6.74
N VAL A 519 6.69 14.28 6.61
CA VAL A 519 8.08 14.47 6.18
C VAL A 519 9.04 14.45 7.37
N LEU A 520 8.61 14.90 8.55
CA LEU A 520 9.47 14.95 9.74
C LEU A 520 10.04 13.57 10.15
N PRO A 521 9.27 12.47 10.18
CA PRO A 521 9.81 11.14 10.46
C PRO A 521 10.91 10.71 9.48
N ILE A 522 10.84 11.13 8.22
CA ILE A 522 11.85 10.82 7.19
C ILE A 522 13.22 11.40 7.56
N LEU A 523 13.23 12.60 8.16
CA LEU A 523 14.46 13.25 8.61
C LEU A 523 14.92 12.71 9.97
N ILE A 524 13.99 12.52 10.93
CA ILE A 524 14.32 12.00 12.27
C ILE A 524 14.94 10.62 12.17
N LEU A 525 14.37 9.72 11.38
CA LEU A 525 14.86 8.36 11.20
C LEU A 525 16.20 8.29 10.45
N PHE A 526 16.65 9.37 9.81
CA PHE A 526 18.03 9.46 9.33
C PHE A 526 19.01 9.66 10.48
N PHE A 527 18.75 10.60 11.39
CA PHE A 527 19.66 10.91 12.49
C PHE A 527 19.60 9.89 13.64
N LYS A 528 18.48 9.16 13.75
CA LYS A 528 18.18 8.22 14.84
C LYS A 528 17.58 6.90 14.29
N ALA A 529 18.24 6.33 13.28
CA ALA A 529 17.84 5.03 12.72
C ALA A 529 17.90 3.92 13.78
N ASP A 530 18.84 4.00 14.70
CA ASP A 530 19.06 3.02 15.77
C ASP A 530 17.82 2.83 16.63
N TRP A 531 17.08 3.91 16.98
CA TRP A 531 15.85 3.80 17.78
C TRP A 531 14.83 2.86 17.17
N LEU A 532 14.69 2.91 15.84
CA LEU A 532 13.75 2.06 15.14
C LEU A 532 14.32 0.66 14.92
N MET A 533 15.62 0.54 14.61
CA MET A 533 16.27 -0.75 14.42
C MET A 533 16.27 -1.59 15.70
N ASP A 534 16.56 -0.96 16.86
CA ASP A 534 16.51 -1.61 18.15
C ASP A 534 15.09 -2.13 18.46
N LEU A 535 14.06 -1.29 18.21
CA LEU A 535 12.67 -1.70 18.39
C LEU A 535 12.30 -2.90 17.49
N ILE A 536 12.73 -2.87 16.22
CA ILE A 536 12.43 -3.93 15.26
C ILE A 536 13.23 -5.21 15.55
N SER A 537 14.40 -5.12 16.17
CA SER A 537 15.23 -6.29 16.48
C SER A 537 14.55 -7.29 17.43
N TYR A 538 13.54 -6.84 18.18
CA TYR A 538 12.69 -7.70 19.01
C TYR A 538 11.60 -8.45 18.21
N LEU A 539 11.38 -8.10 16.93
CA LEU A 539 10.42 -8.78 16.06
C LEU A 539 11.04 -10.06 15.46
#